data_947b2052e70f30be7b8812152f135a3d
#
_entry.id   947b2052e70f30be7b8812152f135a3d
#
_cell.length_a   1.000
_cell.length_b   1.000
_cell.length_c   1.000
_cell.angle_alpha   90.00
_cell.angle_beta   90.00
_cell.angle_gamma   90.00
#
_symmetry.space_group_name_H-M   'P 1'
#
loop_
_entity.id
_entity.type
_entity.pdbx_description
1 polymer ?
#
loop_
_entity_poly.entity_id
_entity_poly.type
_entity_poly.pdbx_seq_one_letter_code
_entity_poly.pdbx_strand_id
1 'polypeptide(L)'
;MSPNACNLSCMTQNDLLSGLREALRAELKSGVEALRFMAEIERRKLYVERGFSSLFRFCVEGLGLTEDQACRRVAVVRAARRVPEVFELLANGELHMTGVAKLSKFMNDDNAHSLVEQARNKSKAEVEMLIATEFPGAKSCEDRVEAATLETFAFHFDGSAEAKALLDRAKELTPAGTDIGEIFEAALALYVDKLEKRKNGKTSRPRSKPAEDAPAGAAYVPAATRRAVVERDGARCTYVSPDGRRCSERSNLEFDHVGGRALGAKSVVGELRLLCRAHNLHAAREVQGHGFIARRIRAARAARTGQGPWNREPHGG
;
A
#
# COMPACT_ATOMS: atom_id res chain seq x y z
N MET A 1 -9.45 37.96 -8.90
CA MET A 1 -10.82 38.42 -9.23
C MET A 1 -11.48 37.33 -10.03
N SER A 2 -12.42 36.60 -9.44
CA SER A 2 -13.19 35.56 -10.14
C SER A 2 -14.01 36.22 -11.24
N PRO A 3 -13.98 35.74 -12.49
CA PRO A 3 -14.87 36.21 -13.51
C PRO A 3 -16.28 35.79 -13.15
N ASN A 4 -17.16 36.76 -13.08
CA ASN A 4 -18.60 36.73 -13.06
C ASN A 4 -19.25 35.33 -13.03
N ALA A 5 -20.10 35.10 -12.02
CA ALA A 5 -21.19 34.13 -12.11
C ALA A 5 -22.02 34.51 -13.36
N CYS A 6 -21.65 33.97 -14.50
CA CYS A 6 -22.38 34.11 -15.73
C CYS A 6 -23.78 33.58 -15.42
N ASN A 7 -24.80 34.45 -15.59
CA ASN A 7 -26.18 34.03 -15.35
C ASN A 7 -26.55 32.97 -16.41
N LEU A 8 -26.34 31.69 -16.08
CA LEU A 8 -26.55 30.56 -16.98
C LEU A 8 -27.95 30.53 -17.55
N SER A 9 -28.93 31.14 -16.85
CA SER A 9 -30.33 31.22 -17.32
C SER A 9 -30.51 32.12 -18.53
N CYS A 10 -29.59 33.01 -18.84
CA CYS A 10 -29.64 33.92 -19.98
C CYS A 10 -28.86 33.40 -21.20
N MET A 11 -28.16 32.28 -21.08
CA MET A 11 -27.38 31.69 -22.19
C MET A 11 -28.28 30.95 -23.16
N THR A 12 -27.90 30.92 -24.44
CA THR A 12 -28.59 30.07 -25.42
C THR A 12 -28.28 28.57 -25.14
N GLN A 13 -29.11 27.69 -25.62
CA GLN A 13 -28.91 26.24 -25.48
C GLN A 13 -27.52 25.81 -26.03
N ASN A 14 -27.13 26.35 -27.16
CA ASN A 14 -25.82 26.03 -27.77
C ASN A 14 -24.65 26.53 -26.93
N ASP A 15 -24.74 27.73 -26.36
CA ASP A 15 -23.71 28.28 -25.49
C ASP A 15 -23.56 27.48 -24.19
N LEU A 16 -24.68 27.02 -23.61
CA LEU A 16 -24.69 26.13 -22.45
C LEU A 16 -24.00 24.80 -22.75
N LEU A 17 -24.33 24.17 -23.88
CA LEU A 17 -23.74 22.90 -24.27
C LEU A 17 -22.25 23.03 -24.60
N SER A 18 -21.83 24.11 -25.30
CA SER A 18 -20.42 24.35 -25.60
C SER A 18 -19.62 24.68 -24.34
N GLY A 19 -20.15 25.55 -23.47
CA GLY A 19 -19.55 25.90 -22.20
C GLY A 19 -19.36 24.70 -21.27
N LEU A 20 -20.36 23.80 -21.21
CA LEU A 20 -20.23 22.55 -20.45
C LEU A 20 -19.12 21.65 -21.01
N ARG A 21 -19.05 21.50 -22.35
CA ARG A 21 -17.99 20.69 -22.98
C ARG A 21 -16.60 21.26 -22.71
N GLU A 22 -16.45 22.57 -22.75
CA GLU A 22 -15.19 23.26 -22.47
C GLU A 22 -14.79 23.08 -20.99
N ALA A 23 -15.73 23.25 -20.07
CA ALA A 23 -15.50 23.06 -18.64
C ALA A 23 -15.06 21.62 -18.31
N LEU A 24 -15.74 20.60 -18.88
CA LEU A 24 -15.36 19.20 -18.71
C LEU A 24 -13.98 18.88 -19.30
N ARG A 25 -13.62 19.47 -20.46
CA ARG A 25 -12.28 19.32 -21.02
C ARG A 25 -11.20 19.98 -20.14
N ALA A 26 -11.50 21.15 -19.58
CA ALA A 26 -10.59 21.85 -18.67
C ALA A 26 -10.38 21.05 -17.38
N GLU A 27 -11.45 20.44 -16.82
CA GLU A 27 -11.38 19.54 -15.67
C GLU A 27 -10.48 18.34 -15.93
N LEU A 28 -10.66 17.66 -17.07
CA LEU A 28 -9.81 16.53 -17.47
C LEU A 28 -8.35 16.92 -17.55
N LYS A 29 -8.02 18.03 -18.22
CA LYS A 29 -6.65 18.53 -18.35
C LYS A 29 -6.03 18.88 -16.99
N SER A 30 -6.77 19.61 -16.15
CA SER A 30 -6.33 19.97 -14.79
C SER A 30 -6.14 18.73 -13.92
N GLY A 31 -7.04 17.74 -14.03
CA GLY A 31 -6.91 16.46 -13.34
C GLY A 31 -5.66 15.69 -13.75
N VAL A 32 -5.32 15.68 -15.05
CA VAL A 32 -4.09 15.03 -15.55
C VAL A 32 -2.84 15.79 -15.11
N GLU A 33 -2.87 17.11 -15.09
CA GLU A 33 -1.76 17.92 -14.57
C GLU A 33 -1.47 17.57 -13.09
N ALA A 34 -2.50 17.46 -12.27
CA ALA A 34 -2.36 17.01 -10.88
C ALA A 34 -1.72 15.61 -10.79
N LEU A 35 -2.10 14.66 -11.66
CA LEU A 35 -1.50 13.33 -11.72
C LEU A 35 0.00 13.39 -12.12
N ARG A 36 0.41 14.29 -13.02
CA ARG A 36 1.81 14.52 -13.39
C ARG A 36 2.64 15.02 -12.20
N PHE A 37 2.11 15.98 -11.42
CA PHE A 37 2.74 16.40 -10.16
C PHE A 37 2.86 15.24 -9.16
N MET A 38 1.79 14.45 -9.00
CA MET A 38 1.82 13.28 -8.13
C MET A 38 2.86 12.25 -8.58
N ALA A 39 3.03 12.03 -9.88
CA ALA A 39 4.04 11.13 -10.44
C ALA A 39 5.46 11.58 -10.09
N GLU A 40 5.72 12.87 -10.19
CA GLU A 40 7.03 13.45 -9.85
C GLU A 40 7.29 13.43 -8.33
N ILE A 41 6.28 13.72 -7.50
CA ILE A 41 6.33 13.58 -6.05
C ILE A 41 6.63 12.12 -5.67
N GLU A 42 5.98 11.14 -6.33
CA GLU A 42 6.23 9.70 -6.11
C GLU A 42 7.63 9.30 -6.56
N ARG A 43 8.10 9.82 -7.70
CA ARG A 43 9.45 9.53 -8.22
C ARG A 43 10.54 10.02 -7.26
N ARG A 44 10.39 11.22 -6.73
CA ARG A 44 11.34 11.85 -5.77
C ARG A 44 11.13 11.41 -4.34
N LYS A 45 9.99 10.77 -4.01
CA LYS A 45 9.60 10.38 -2.63
C LYS A 45 9.48 11.58 -1.69
N LEU A 46 9.07 12.75 -2.18
CA LEU A 46 9.02 14.00 -1.42
C LEU A 46 8.11 13.94 -0.18
N TYR A 47 7.17 13.04 -0.17
CA TYR A 47 6.27 12.82 0.97
C TYR A 47 6.97 12.17 2.18
N VAL A 48 8.11 11.48 2.00
CA VAL A 48 8.80 10.76 3.08
C VAL A 48 9.36 11.75 4.09
N GLU A 49 10.09 12.77 3.65
CA GLU A 49 10.63 13.82 4.51
C GLU A 49 9.54 14.63 5.23
N ARG A 50 8.34 14.66 4.67
CA ARG A 50 7.15 15.28 5.27
C ARG A 50 6.40 14.38 6.27
N GLY A 51 6.96 13.23 6.65
CA GLY A 51 6.39 12.34 7.66
C GLY A 51 5.29 11.41 7.15
N PHE A 52 5.18 11.20 5.82
CA PHE A 52 4.22 10.26 5.26
C PHE A 52 4.90 8.98 4.78
N SER A 53 4.29 7.83 5.06
CA SER A 53 4.83 6.51 4.69
C SER A 53 4.63 6.16 3.21
N SER A 54 3.73 6.83 2.52
CA SER A 54 3.38 6.56 1.12
C SER A 54 2.74 7.76 0.43
N LEU A 55 2.73 7.76 -0.91
CA LEU A 55 1.96 8.75 -1.69
C LEU A 55 0.48 8.71 -1.33
N PHE A 56 -0.09 7.52 -1.08
CA PHE A 56 -1.48 7.39 -0.65
C PHE A 56 -1.74 8.15 0.67
N ARG A 57 -0.92 7.91 1.69
CA ARG A 57 -1.04 8.64 2.98
C ARG A 57 -0.85 10.14 2.81
N PHE A 58 0.06 10.56 1.97
CA PHE A 58 0.23 11.98 1.64
C PHE A 58 -1.02 12.57 0.99
N CYS A 59 -1.64 11.84 0.04
CA CYS A 59 -2.88 12.29 -0.59
C CYS A 59 -4.04 12.43 0.39
N VAL A 60 -4.22 11.45 1.29
CA VAL A 60 -5.32 11.45 2.26
C VAL A 60 -5.07 12.44 3.39
N GLU A 61 -3.95 12.27 4.11
CA GLU A 61 -3.67 13.02 5.33
C GLU A 61 -3.03 14.41 5.08
N GLY A 62 -2.32 14.57 3.96
CA GLY A 62 -1.62 15.82 3.61
C GLY A 62 -2.38 16.72 2.66
N LEU A 63 -3.13 16.15 1.71
CA LEU A 63 -3.89 16.88 0.70
C LEU A 63 -5.40 16.84 0.93
N GLY A 64 -5.91 16.08 1.90
CA GLY A 64 -7.34 15.99 2.22
C GLY A 64 -8.18 15.26 1.18
N LEU A 65 -7.58 14.41 0.32
CA LEU A 65 -8.35 13.59 -0.61
C LEU A 65 -9.05 12.46 0.14
N THR A 66 -10.22 12.03 -0.36
CA THR A 66 -10.84 10.81 0.13
C THR A 66 -9.97 9.60 -0.21
N GLU A 67 -10.09 8.52 0.56
CA GLU A 67 -9.31 7.29 0.32
C GLU A 67 -9.52 6.75 -1.11
N ASP A 68 -10.77 6.76 -1.59
CA ASP A 68 -11.12 6.33 -2.93
C ASP A 68 -10.49 7.22 -4.02
N GLN A 69 -10.51 8.54 -3.83
CA GLN A 69 -9.83 9.48 -4.72
C GLN A 69 -8.32 9.25 -4.74
N ALA A 70 -7.70 9.03 -3.57
CA ALA A 70 -6.28 8.76 -3.43
C ALA A 70 -5.91 7.42 -4.08
N CYS A 71 -6.67 6.35 -3.81
CA CYS A 71 -6.47 5.02 -4.40
C CYS A 71 -6.42 5.07 -5.93
N ARG A 72 -7.46 5.66 -6.55
CA ARG A 72 -7.54 5.76 -8.01
C ARG A 72 -6.39 6.55 -8.61
N ARG A 73 -6.05 7.71 -8.04
CA ARG A 73 -4.94 8.54 -8.54
C ARG A 73 -3.59 7.86 -8.41
N VAL A 74 -3.31 7.25 -7.27
CA VAL A 74 -2.06 6.51 -7.04
C VAL A 74 -1.94 5.32 -8.00
N ALA A 75 -3.03 4.61 -8.27
CA ALA A 75 -3.06 3.51 -9.24
C ALA A 75 -2.72 4.01 -10.66
N VAL A 76 -3.31 5.12 -11.10
CA VAL A 76 -3.02 5.75 -12.39
C VAL A 76 -1.56 6.22 -12.48
N VAL A 77 -1.05 6.88 -11.45
CA VAL A 77 0.37 7.31 -11.40
C VAL A 77 1.31 6.12 -11.54
N ARG A 78 0.99 4.98 -10.93
CA ARG A 78 1.78 3.74 -11.04
C ARG A 78 1.68 3.12 -12.43
N ALA A 79 0.50 3.13 -13.06
CA ALA A 79 0.31 2.68 -14.44
C ALA A 79 1.12 3.55 -15.42
N ALA A 80 1.04 4.87 -15.28
CA ALA A 80 1.77 5.82 -16.12
C ALA A 80 3.31 5.73 -16.01
N ARG A 81 3.83 5.10 -14.96
CA ARG A 81 5.27 4.80 -14.88
C ARG A 81 5.71 3.72 -15.88
N ARG A 82 4.80 2.85 -16.30
CA ARG A 82 5.05 1.83 -17.32
C ARG A 82 4.69 2.32 -18.71
N VAL A 83 3.58 3.06 -18.79
CA VAL A 83 3.02 3.59 -20.05
C VAL A 83 2.75 5.08 -19.86
N PRO A 84 3.74 5.96 -20.12
CA PRO A 84 3.61 7.42 -19.93
C PRO A 84 2.46 8.03 -20.73
N GLU A 85 2.11 7.43 -21.88
CA GLU A 85 1.02 7.84 -22.77
C GLU A 85 -0.36 7.84 -22.09
N VAL A 86 -0.52 7.13 -20.96
CA VAL A 86 -1.74 7.13 -20.14
C VAL A 86 -2.18 8.55 -19.79
N PHE A 87 -1.25 9.48 -19.55
CA PHE A 87 -1.58 10.86 -19.24
C PHE A 87 -2.24 11.58 -20.42
N GLU A 88 -1.72 11.40 -21.63
CA GLU A 88 -2.31 12.00 -22.84
C GLU A 88 -3.67 11.40 -23.16
N LEU A 89 -3.80 10.08 -23.06
CA LEU A 89 -5.05 9.37 -23.31
C LEU A 89 -6.14 9.78 -22.32
N LEU A 90 -5.80 10.01 -21.05
CA LEU A 90 -6.71 10.57 -20.06
C LEU A 90 -7.09 12.03 -20.35
N ALA A 91 -6.13 12.87 -20.78
CA ALA A 91 -6.38 14.27 -21.10
C ALA A 91 -7.30 14.42 -22.32
N ASN A 92 -7.20 13.50 -23.28
CA ASN A 92 -8.04 13.45 -24.46
C ASN A 92 -9.42 12.79 -24.23
N GLY A 93 -9.60 12.15 -23.06
CA GLY A 93 -10.83 11.40 -22.75
C GLY A 93 -10.92 10.02 -23.41
N GLU A 94 -9.82 9.53 -23.99
CA GLU A 94 -9.72 8.19 -24.60
C GLU A 94 -9.60 7.07 -23.56
N LEU A 95 -9.15 7.41 -22.37
CA LEU A 95 -9.18 6.56 -21.18
C LEU A 95 -9.93 7.25 -20.04
N HIS A 96 -10.45 6.48 -19.12
CA HIS A 96 -10.98 7.02 -17.88
C HIS A 96 -10.24 6.46 -16.65
N MET A 97 -10.11 7.31 -15.64
CA MET A 97 -9.28 7.04 -14.44
C MET A 97 -9.64 5.72 -13.74
N THR A 98 -10.93 5.40 -13.66
CA THR A 98 -11.41 4.14 -13.03
C THR A 98 -10.95 2.91 -13.83
N GLY A 99 -10.99 2.95 -15.16
CA GLY A 99 -10.53 1.85 -16.01
C GLY A 99 -9.04 1.61 -15.85
N VAL A 100 -8.23 2.66 -15.91
CA VAL A 100 -6.79 2.57 -15.69
C VAL A 100 -6.46 2.03 -14.29
N ALA A 101 -7.18 2.49 -13.25
CA ALA A 101 -6.98 2.02 -11.90
C ALA A 101 -7.26 0.52 -11.75
N LYS A 102 -8.30 0.00 -12.42
CA LYS A 102 -8.60 -1.44 -12.43
C LYS A 102 -7.53 -2.24 -13.18
N LEU A 103 -7.14 -1.81 -14.37
CA LEU A 103 -6.11 -2.43 -15.18
C LEU A 103 -4.74 -2.46 -14.48
N SER A 104 -4.40 -1.42 -13.74
CA SER A 104 -3.09 -1.27 -13.10
C SER A 104 -2.70 -2.45 -12.19
N LYS A 105 -3.67 -3.19 -11.67
CA LYS A 105 -3.48 -4.39 -10.84
C LYS A 105 -2.92 -5.57 -11.65
N PHE A 106 -3.16 -5.59 -12.96
CA PHE A 106 -2.79 -6.66 -13.89
C PHE A 106 -1.64 -6.29 -14.80
N MET A 107 -1.21 -5.02 -14.78
CA MET A 107 -0.13 -4.51 -15.60
C MET A 107 1.24 -4.95 -15.09
N ASN A 108 2.04 -5.52 -15.97
CA ASN A 108 3.46 -5.76 -15.78
C ASN A 108 4.24 -5.08 -16.93
N ASP A 109 5.55 -5.23 -16.97
CA ASP A 109 6.38 -4.56 -17.96
C ASP A 109 6.18 -5.09 -19.38
N ASP A 110 5.69 -6.35 -19.53
CA ASP A 110 5.48 -7.01 -20.84
C ASP A 110 4.10 -6.69 -21.45
N ASN A 111 3.05 -6.56 -20.60
CA ASN A 111 1.68 -6.45 -21.08
C ASN A 111 1.08 -5.02 -20.97
N ALA A 112 1.76 -4.09 -20.28
CA ALA A 112 1.19 -2.80 -19.94
C ALA A 112 0.73 -1.99 -21.16
N HIS A 113 1.54 -1.89 -22.20
CA HIS A 113 1.18 -1.16 -23.42
C HIS A 113 -0.02 -1.79 -24.14
N SER A 114 -0.03 -3.12 -24.30
CA SER A 114 -1.14 -3.84 -24.94
C SER A 114 -2.45 -3.64 -24.18
N LEU A 115 -2.45 -3.72 -22.83
CA LEU A 115 -3.64 -3.51 -22.01
C LEU A 115 -4.17 -2.08 -22.10
N VAL A 116 -3.30 -1.09 -22.15
CA VAL A 116 -3.68 0.32 -22.31
C VAL A 116 -4.34 0.54 -23.67
N GLU A 117 -3.74 0.03 -24.78
CA GLU A 117 -4.33 0.15 -26.11
C GLU A 117 -5.68 -0.56 -26.21
N GLN A 118 -5.81 -1.75 -25.66
CA GLN A 118 -7.09 -2.47 -25.66
C GLN A 118 -8.18 -1.75 -24.85
N ALA A 119 -7.80 -0.94 -23.85
CA ALA A 119 -8.75 -0.19 -23.01
C ALA A 119 -9.17 1.16 -23.59
N ARG A 120 -8.55 1.63 -24.69
CA ARG A 120 -8.90 2.91 -25.31
C ARG A 120 -10.37 2.95 -25.75
N ASN A 121 -11.02 4.06 -25.45
CA ASN A 121 -12.42 4.33 -25.76
C ASN A 121 -13.42 3.30 -25.21
N LYS A 122 -13.00 2.49 -24.23
CA LYS A 122 -13.86 1.51 -23.56
C LYS A 122 -14.50 2.12 -22.32
N SER A 123 -15.75 1.77 -22.08
CA SER A 123 -16.46 2.04 -20.83
C SER A 123 -15.87 1.22 -19.67
N LYS A 124 -16.25 1.57 -18.43
CA LYS A 124 -15.88 0.79 -17.24
C LYS A 124 -16.25 -0.69 -17.37
N ALA A 125 -17.46 -0.99 -17.86
CA ALA A 125 -17.97 -2.36 -18.01
C ALA A 125 -17.14 -3.15 -19.05
N GLU A 126 -16.79 -2.52 -20.18
CA GLU A 126 -15.95 -3.15 -21.21
C GLU A 126 -14.51 -3.40 -20.73
N VAL A 127 -13.96 -2.51 -19.88
CA VAL A 127 -12.66 -2.75 -19.25
C VAL A 127 -12.74 -3.91 -18.25
N GLU A 128 -13.82 -4.03 -17.49
CA GLU A 128 -14.05 -5.17 -16.59
C GLU A 128 -14.17 -6.49 -17.38
N MET A 129 -14.85 -6.47 -18.52
CA MET A 129 -14.93 -7.64 -19.42
C MET A 129 -13.58 -7.99 -20.03
N LEU A 130 -12.79 -6.98 -20.44
CA LEU A 130 -11.41 -7.18 -20.90
C LEU A 130 -10.56 -7.89 -19.83
N ILE A 131 -10.62 -7.41 -18.58
CA ILE A 131 -9.91 -8.03 -17.47
C ILE A 131 -10.34 -9.48 -17.26
N ALA A 132 -11.63 -9.76 -17.27
CA ALA A 132 -12.15 -11.12 -17.09
C ALA A 132 -11.72 -12.08 -18.22
N THR A 133 -11.58 -11.56 -19.44
CA THR A 133 -11.15 -12.32 -20.62
C THR A 133 -9.64 -12.61 -20.59
N GLU A 134 -8.83 -11.57 -20.34
CA GLU A 134 -7.37 -11.69 -20.35
C GLU A 134 -6.82 -12.39 -19.09
N PHE A 135 -7.56 -12.33 -17.99
CA PHE A 135 -7.16 -12.89 -16.69
C PHE A 135 -8.26 -13.75 -16.07
N PRO A 136 -8.54 -14.93 -16.66
CA PRO A 136 -9.66 -15.78 -16.22
C PRO A 136 -9.53 -16.35 -14.80
N GLY A 137 -8.40 -16.15 -14.13
CA GLY A 137 -8.20 -16.48 -12.70
C GLY A 137 -8.23 -15.27 -11.77
N ALA A 138 -8.58 -14.08 -12.29
CA ALA A 138 -8.71 -12.90 -11.45
C ALA A 138 -9.84 -13.09 -10.42
N LYS A 139 -9.62 -12.58 -9.19
CA LYS A 139 -10.66 -12.64 -8.15
C LYS A 139 -11.97 -12.05 -8.66
N SER A 140 -13.05 -12.80 -8.43
CA SER A 140 -14.41 -12.38 -8.83
C SER A 140 -14.91 -11.20 -8.03
N CYS A 141 -14.39 -11.01 -6.82
CA CYS A 141 -14.79 -9.96 -5.90
C CYS A 141 -13.56 -9.25 -5.33
N GLU A 142 -13.66 -7.94 -5.14
CA GLU A 142 -12.66 -7.19 -4.39
C GLU A 142 -12.87 -7.43 -2.90
N ASP A 143 -11.76 -7.73 -2.18
CA ASP A 143 -11.80 -7.85 -0.73
C ASP A 143 -12.31 -6.52 -0.15
N ARG A 144 -13.40 -6.54 0.59
CA ARG A 144 -14.00 -5.35 1.20
C ARG A 144 -14.57 -5.65 2.58
N VAL A 145 -14.57 -4.64 3.42
CA VAL A 145 -15.20 -4.66 4.73
C VAL A 145 -16.15 -3.47 4.78
N GLU A 146 -17.41 -3.74 5.03
CA GLU A 146 -18.48 -2.73 5.07
C GLU A 146 -19.11 -2.70 6.46
N ALA A 147 -19.41 -1.52 6.98
CA ALA A 147 -20.16 -1.41 8.23
C ALA A 147 -21.60 -1.90 7.98
N ALA A 148 -22.03 -2.93 8.68
CA ALA A 148 -23.41 -3.41 8.66
C ALA A 148 -24.25 -2.68 9.73
N THR A 149 -23.67 -2.45 10.90
CA THR A 149 -24.22 -1.62 11.99
C THR A 149 -23.08 -0.81 12.62
N LEU A 150 -23.34 -0.09 13.72
CA LEU A 150 -22.29 0.60 14.48
C LEU A 150 -21.24 -0.35 15.08
N GLU A 151 -21.60 -1.61 15.33
CA GLU A 151 -20.76 -2.59 16.01
C GLU A 151 -20.43 -3.81 15.15
N THR A 152 -21.05 -3.98 13.99
CA THR A 152 -20.87 -5.16 13.13
C THR A 152 -20.42 -4.77 11.73
N PHE A 153 -19.60 -5.63 11.13
CA PHE A 153 -19.03 -5.43 9.79
C PHE A 153 -19.30 -6.66 8.93
N ALA A 154 -19.63 -6.44 7.66
CA ALA A 154 -19.71 -7.48 6.64
C ALA A 154 -18.36 -7.62 5.95
N PHE A 155 -17.84 -8.85 5.86
CA PHE A 155 -16.59 -9.18 5.20
C PHE A 155 -16.88 -9.91 3.89
N HIS A 156 -16.32 -9.40 2.79
CA HIS A 156 -16.46 -9.97 1.45
C HIS A 156 -15.08 -10.28 0.89
N PHE A 157 -14.80 -11.55 0.64
CA PHE A 157 -13.57 -12.03 0.02
C PHE A 157 -13.75 -13.44 -0.55
N ASP A 158 -12.95 -13.77 -1.57
CA ASP A 158 -12.93 -15.13 -2.14
C ASP A 158 -11.99 -16.03 -1.34
N GLY A 159 -12.48 -17.18 -0.90
CA GLY A 159 -11.68 -18.21 -0.24
C GLY A 159 -11.29 -19.34 -1.20
N SER A 160 -10.12 -19.95 -0.99
CA SER A 160 -9.71 -21.16 -1.72
C SER A 160 -10.51 -22.40 -1.29
N ALA A 161 -10.45 -23.48 -2.07
CA ALA A 161 -11.01 -24.77 -1.68
C ALA A 161 -10.42 -25.30 -0.36
N GLU A 162 -9.14 -25.03 -0.11
CA GLU A 162 -8.47 -25.36 1.15
C GLU A 162 -9.07 -24.56 2.34
N ALA A 163 -9.30 -23.26 2.15
CA ALA A 163 -9.95 -22.44 3.18
C ALA A 163 -11.37 -22.94 3.48
N LYS A 164 -12.13 -23.39 2.46
CA LYS A 164 -13.43 -24.01 2.64
C LYS A 164 -13.34 -25.31 3.46
N ALA A 165 -12.39 -26.19 3.13
CA ALA A 165 -12.18 -27.43 3.86
C ALA A 165 -11.78 -27.20 5.33
N LEU A 166 -10.92 -26.20 5.59
CA LEU A 166 -10.56 -25.80 6.96
C LEU A 166 -11.76 -25.24 7.73
N LEU A 167 -12.62 -24.46 7.09
CA LEU A 167 -13.85 -23.96 7.70
C LEU A 167 -14.81 -25.10 8.05
N ASP A 168 -15.00 -26.07 7.14
CA ASP A 168 -15.84 -27.24 7.40
C ASP A 168 -15.30 -28.05 8.59
N ARG A 169 -13.98 -28.26 8.62
CA ARG A 169 -13.33 -28.95 9.73
C ARG A 169 -13.46 -28.18 11.06
N ALA A 170 -13.36 -26.85 11.03
CA ALA A 170 -13.58 -26.04 12.22
C ALA A 170 -15.01 -26.20 12.75
N LYS A 171 -16.01 -26.19 11.86
CA LYS A 171 -17.42 -26.44 12.24
C LYS A 171 -17.66 -27.81 12.87
N GLU A 172 -16.97 -28.85 12.40
CA GLU A 172 -17.06 -30.20 13.01
C GLU A 172 -16.47 -30.25 14.43
N LEU A 173 -15.51 -29.37 14.73
CA LEU A 173 -14.80 -29.33 16.02
C LEU A 173 -15.40 -28.33 17.01
N THR A 174 -16.34 -27.50 16.60
CA THR A 174 -17.01 -26.50 17.43
C THR A 174 -18.39 -27.00 17.85
N PRO A 175 -18.97 -26.46 18.94
CA PRO A 175 -20.33 -26.83 19.36
C PRO A 175 -21.37 -26.60 18.27
N ALA A 176 -22.42 -27.40 18.24
CA ALA A 176 -23.51 -27.22 17.29
C ALA A 176 -24.15 -25.84 17.46
N GLY A 177 -24.29 -25.10 16.34
CA GLY A 177 -24.85 -23.75 16.37
C GLY A 177 -23.81 -22.61 16.37
N THR A 178 -22.51 -22.92 16.51
CA THR A 178 -21.44 -21.94 16.34
C THR A 178 -21.50 -21.34 14.92
N ASP A 179 -21.62 -20.03 14.82
CA ASP A 179 -21.68 -19.39 13.51
C ASP A 179 -20.29 -19.18 12.87
N ILE A 180 -20.28 -18.80 11.59
CA ILE A 180 -19.03 -18.59 10.84
C ILE A 180 -18.28 -17.37 11.39
N GLY A 181 -18.99 -16.33 11.85
CA GLY A 181 -18.40 -15.14 12.44
C GLY A 181 -17.59 -15.45 13.68
N GLU A 182 -18.13 -16.28 14.61
CA GLU A 182 -17.44 -16.72 15.82
C GLU A 182 -16.17 -17.52 15.50
N ILE A 183 -16.23 -18.42 14.51
CA ILE A 183 -15.05 -19.17 14.05
C ILE A 183 -14.01 -18.23 13.46
N PHE A 184 -14.44 -17.25 12.64
CA PHE A 184 -13.57 -16.28 12.01
C PHE A 184 -12.88 -15.38 13.04
N GLU A 185 -13.61 -14.87 14.03
CA GLU A 185 -13.05 -14.06 15.11
C GLU A 185 -12.02 -14.84 15.94
N ALA A 186 -12.34 -16.07 16.31
CA ALA A 186 -11.42 -16.94 17.04
C ALA A 186 -10.13 -17.22 16.25
N ALA A 187 -10.26 -17.51 14.94
CA ALA A 187 -9.13 -17.73 14.06
C ALA A 187 -8.26 -16.47 13.91
N LEU A 188 -8.87 -15.29 13.74
CA LEU A 188 -8.16 -14.02 13.68
C LEU A 188 -7.43 -13.72 14.99
N ALA A 189 -8.06 -13.94 16.15
CA ALA A 189 -7.42 -13.71 17.45
C ALA A 189 -6.17 -14.57 17.62
N LEU A 190 -6.24 -15.86 17.27
CA LEU A 190 -5.09 -16.77 17.28
C LEU A 190 -3.99 -16.32 16.31
N TYR A 191 -4.37 -15.89 15.11
CA TYR A 191 -3.41 -15.43 14.10
C TYR A 191 -2.70 -14.14 14.51
N VAL A 192 -3.44 -13.16 15.06
CA VAL A 192 -2.88 -11.91 15.60
C VAL A 192 -1.91 -12.22 16.74
N ASP A 193 -2.31 -13.04 17.71
CA ASP A 193 -1.44 -13.43 18.82
C ASP A 193 -0.14 -14.10 18.34
N LYS A 194 -0.24 -15.03 17.37
CA LYS A 194 0.93 -15.65 16.72
C LYS A 194 1.85 -14.62 16.07
N LEU A 195 1.29 -13.62 15.37
CA LEU A 195 2.07 -12.56 14.72
C LEU A 195 2.75 -11.66 15.75
N GLU A 196 2.05 -11.26 16.80
CA GLU A 196 2.58 -10.41 17.88
C GLU A 196 3.70 -11.11 18.65
N LYS A 197 3.53 -12.39 18.97
CA LYS A 197 4.59 -13.22 19.56
C LYS A 197 5.83 -13.24 18.66
N ARG A 198 5.64 -13.50 17.37
CA ARG A 198 6.74 -13.60 16.40
C ARG A 198 7.43 -12.26 16.13
N LYS A 199 6.66 -11.21 15.86
CA LYS A 199 7.20 -9.89 15.48
C LYS A 199 7.66 -9.07 16.68
N ASN A 200 6.80 -8.95 17.69
CA ASN A 200 6.98 -8.03 18.80
C ASN A 200 7.55 -8.72 20.05
N GLY A 201 7.68 -10.04 20.03
CA GLY A 201 8.12 -10.82 21.19
C GLY A 201 7.09 -10.85 22.32
N LYS A 202 5.78 -10.62 22.04
CA LYS A 202 4.70 -10.65 23.03
C LYS A 202 4.70 -11.97 23.81
N THR A 203 4.50 -11.90 25.12
CA THR A 203 4.34 -13.06 25.99
C THR A 203 3.61 -12.65 27.25
N SER A 204 2.80 -13.57 27.79
CA SER A 204 2.12 -13.38 29.09
C SER A 204 3.07 -13.61 30.29
N ARG A 205 4.22 -14.28 30.08
CA ARG A 205 5.18 -14.61 31.14
C ARG A 205 6.60 -14.24 30.70
N PRO A 206 6.97 -12.93 30.78
CA PRO A 206 8.31 -12.49 30.43
C PRO A 206 9.33 -13.06 31.41
N ARG A 207 10.27 -13.88 30.91
CA ARG A 207 11.31 -14.52 31.72
C ARG A 207 12.59 -13.67 31.84
N SER A 208 12.77 -12.70 30.96
CA SER A 208 13.95 -11.86 30.89
C SER A 208 13.62 -10.38 30.75
N LYS A 209 14.45 -9.54 31.34
CA LYS A 209 14.49 -8.09 31.08
C LYS A 209 15.28 -7.84 29.80
N PRO A 210 15.12 -6.66 29.14
CA PRO A 210 16.01 -6.26 28.06
C PRO A 210 17.45 -6.26 28.53
N ALA A 211 18.36 -6.70 27.67
CA ALA A 211 19.78 -6.59 27.95
C ALA A 211 20.23 -5.13 27.92
N GLU A 212 21.11 -4.74 28.85
CA GLU A 212 21.71 -3.40 28.87
C GLU A 212 22.87 -3.29 27.87
N ASP A 213 23.50 -4.43 27.52
CA ASP A 213 24.54 -4.51 26.51
C ASP A 213 24.26 -5.67 25.52
N ALA A 214 24.78 -5.56 24.30
CA ALA A 214 24.68 -6.56 23.26
C ALA A 214 25.87 -6.46 22.30
N PRO A 215 26.23 -7.55 21.60
CA PRO A 215 27.31 -7.49 20.60
C PRO A 215 27.02 -6.43 19.53
N ALA A 216 28.02 -5.66 19.17
CA ALA A 216 27.95 -4.66 18.11
C ALA A 216 27.57 -5.30 16.77
N GLY A 217 26.68 -4.69 16.01
CA GLY A 217 26.28 -5.15 14.70
C GLY A 217 25.41 -6.42 14.68
N ALA A 218 24.97 -6.93 15.84
CA ALA A 218 24.15 -8.14 15.92
C ALA A 218 22.84 -7.98 15.10
N ALA A 219 22.57 -8.97 14.24
CA ALA A 219 21.35 -8.97 13.42
C ALA A 219 20.09 -9.33 14.22
N TYR A 220 20.24 -10.10 15.28
CA TYR A 220 19.15 -10.57 16.11
C TYR A 220 18.79 -9.55 17.19
N VAL A 221 17.54 -9.19 17.25
CA VAL A 221 16.98 -8.38 18.34
C VAL A 221 16.24 -9.29 19.32
N PRO A 222 16.71 -9.41 20.60
CA PRO A 222 16.07 -10.27 21.59
C PRO A 222 14.61 -9.94 21.84
N ALA A 223 13.78 -10.93 22.17
CA ALA A 223 12.35 -10.74 22.38
C ALA A 223 12.04 -9.73 23.49
N ALA A 224 12.82 -9.71 24.56
CA ALA A 224 12.66 -8.73 25.64
C ALA A 224 12.93 -7.29 25.15
N THR A 225 13.98 -7.09 24.36
CA THR A 225 14.29 -5.79 23.74
C THR A 225 13.20 -5.37 22.76
N ARG A 226 12.70 -6.29 21.92
CA ARG A 226 11.58 -5.99 21.00
C ARG A 226 10.34 -5.51 21.75
N ARG A 227 9.94 -6.20 22.85
CA ARG A 227 8.80 -5.77 23.67
C ARG A 227 8.98 -4.35 24.21
N ALA A 228 10.14 -4.07 24.82
CA ALA A 228 10.40 -2.78 25.42
C ALA A 228 10.41 -1.64 24.37
N VAL A 229 10.97 -1.89 23.18
CA VAL A 229 10.95 -0.90 22.10
C VAL A 229 9.55 -0.70 21.56
N VAL A 230 8.75 -1.76 21.36
CA VAL A 230 7.35 -1.67 20.89
C VAL A 230 6.49 -0.89 21.89
N GLU A 231 6.65 -1.14 23.19
CA GLU A 231 5.95 -0.45 24.27
C GLU A 231 6.33 1.04 24.32
N ARG A 232 7.62 1.34 24.33
CA ARG A 232 8.15 2.72 24.34
C ARG A 232 7.65 3.54 23.14
N ASP A 233 7.70 2.96 21.94
CA ASP A 233 7.38 3.65 20.69
C ASP A 233 5.87 3.64 20.36
N GLY A 234 5.06 2.90 21.13
CA GLY A 234 3.61 2.80 20.98
C GLY A 234 3.18 2.04 19.73
N ALA A 235 3.96 1.02 19.31
CA ALA A 235 3.73 0.26 18.08
C ALA A 235 3.44 1.17 16.86
N ARG A 236 4.21 2.25 16.73
CA ARG A 236 4.04 3.28 15.69
C ARG A 236 5.41 3.78 15.23
N CYS A 237 5.53 4.15 13.96
CA CYS A 237 6.74 4.78 13.42
C CYS A 237 7.16 6.00 14.27
N THR A 238 8.43 6.08 14.60
CA THR A 238 8.99 7.15 15.45
C THR A 238 9.54 8.32 14.64
N TYR A 239 9.53 8.24 13.31
CA TYR A 239 10.01 9.33 12.47
C TYR A 239 9.18 10.60 12.70
N VAL A 240 9.88 11.72 12.91
CA VAL A 240 9.30 13.07 12.99
C VAL A 240 9.93 13.90 11.90
N SER A 241 9.10 14.55 11.09
CA SER A 241 9.54 15.44 10.02
C SER A 241 10.07 16.78 10.60
N PRO A 242 10.81 17.60 9.83
CA PRO A 242 11.35 18.89 10.27
C PRO A 242 10.29 19.87 10.79
N ASP A 243 9.06 19.77 10.30
CA ASP A 243 7.91 20.57 10.73
C ASP A 243 7.17 19.96 11.95
N GLY A 244 7.75 18.95 12.61
CA GLY A 244 7.25 18.37 13.86
C GLY A 244 6.17 17.29 13.67
N ARG A 245 5.82 16.90 12.45
CA ARG A 245 4.84 15.84 12.20
C ARG A 245 5.43 14.47 12.47
N ARG A 246 4.88 13.72 13.42
CA ARG A 246 5.19 12.29 13.60
C ARG A 246 4.44 11.45 12.58
N CYS A 247 5.12 10.49 11.93
CA CYS A 247 4.53 9.54 11.01
C CYS A 247 3.41 8.73 11.69
N SER A 248 2.27 8.58 11.01
CA SER A 248 1.10 7.86 11.53
C SER A 248 1.16 6.34 11.34
N GLU A 249 2.16 5.82 10.60
CA GLU A 249 2.24 4.42 10.17
C GLU A 249 2.41 3.44 11.34
N ARG A 250 1.59 2.40 11.34
CA ARG A 250 1.62 1.27 12.29
C ARG A 250 1.88 -0.07 11.61
N SER A 251 1.76 -0.12 10.27
CA SER A 251 1.95 -1.34 9.50
C SER A 251 3.40 -1.53 9.10
N ASN A 252 3.82 -2.80 9.00
CA ASN A 252 5.17 -3.16 8.51
C ASN A 252 6.31 -2.38 9.18
N LEU A 253 6.20 -2.21 10.50
CA LEU A 253 7.24 -1.60 11.30
C LEU A 253 8.47 -2.52 11.36
N GLU A 254 9.64 -1.91 11.28
CA GLU A 254 10.96 -2.54 11.34
C GLU A 254 11.73 -1.97 12.53
N PHE A 255 12.52 -2.83 13.21
CA PHE A 255 13.47 -2.37 14.25
C PHE A 255 14.70 -1.78 13.56
N ASP A 256 14.84 -0.47 13.66
CA ASP A 256 15.97 0.28 13.11
C ASP A 256 17.00 0.55 14.20
N HIS A 257 18.28 0.32 13.86
CA HIS A 257 19.41 0.67 14.73
C HIS A 257 19.79 2.14 14.49
N VAL A 258 19.62 2.96 15.50
CA VAL A 258 20.05 4.37 15.45
C VAL A 258 21.57 4.41 15.21
N GLY A 259 21.99 5.15 14.17
CA GLY A 259 23.38 5.16 13.74
C GLY A 259 23.78 4.03 12.78
N GLY A 260 22.91 3.04 12.56
CA GLY A 260 23.13 1.97 11.60
C GLY A 260 23.85 0.74 12.14
N ARG A 261 23.24 -0.42 11.98
CA ARG A 261 23.82 -1.71 12.41
C ARG A 261 25.20 -1.98 11.79
N ALA A 262 25.39 -1.64 10.53
CA ALA A 262 26.66 -1.85 9.82
C ALA A 262 27.82 -1.00 10.40
N LEU A 263 27.49 0.02 11.17
CA LEU A 263 28.45 0.90 11.87
C LEU A 263 28.64 0.50 13.34
N GLY A 264 28.13 -0.66 13.75
CA GLY A 264 28.36 -1.21 15.08
C GLY A 264 27.26 -0.94 16.11
N ALA A 265 26.13 -0.36 15.72
CA ALA A 265 25.03 -0.14 16.66
C ALA A 265 24.53 -1.46 17.28
N LYS A 266 24.21 -1.43 18.57
CA LYS A 266 23.86 -2.60 19.38
C LYS A 266 22.35 -2.84 19.39
N SER A 267 21.95 -4.10 19.60
CA SER A 267 20.53 -4.49 19.72
C SER A 267 19.98 -4.28 21.15
N VAL A 268 20.21 -3.08 21.72
CA VAL A 268 19.70 -2.64 23.04
C VAL A 268 18.58 -1.61 22.87
N VAL A 269 17.74 -1.43 23.89
CA VAL A 269 16.56 -0.57 23.82
C VAL A 269 16.91 0.87 23.44
N GLY A 270 18.00 1.42 23.96
CA GLY A 270 18.43 2.81 23.70
C GLY A 270 18.90 3.07 22.27
N GLU A 271 19.38 2.03 21.58
CA GLU A 271 19.92 2.14 20.22
C GLU A 271 18.95 1.62 19.14
N LEU A 272 17.75 1.24 19.52
CA LEU A 272 16.70 0.75 18.62
C LEU A 272 15.49 1.68 18.61
N ARG A 273 14.84 1.76 17.47
CA ARG A 273 13.56 2.45 17.30
C ARG A 273 12.68 1.74 16.28
N LEU A 274 11.36 2.00 16.30
CA LEU A 274 10.45 1.51 15.29
C LEU A 274 10.34 2.51 14.13
N LEU A 275 10.61 2.06 12.92
CA LEU A 275 10.36 2.82 11.70
C LEU A 275 9.49 2.02 10.73
N CYS A 276 8.63 2.70 9.99
CA CYS A 276 8.00 2.08 8.82
C CYS A 276 9.05 1.92 7.70
N ARG A 277 8.79 1.03 6.76
CA ARG A 277 9.74 0.71 5.68
C ARG A 277 10.25 1.95 4.92
N ALA A 278 9.38 2.95 4.67
CA ALA A 278 9.78 4.17 3.97
C ALA A 278 10.79 4.98 4.78
N HIS A 279 10.52 5.19 6.07
CA HIS A 279 11.40 5.96 6.94
C HIS A 279 12.65 5.19 7.37
N ASN A 280 12.58 3.85 7.47
CA ASN A 280 13.78 3.02 7.66
C ASN A 280 14.73 3.12 6.46
N LEU A 281 14.19 3.08 5.23
CA LEU A 281 15.00 3.29 4.03
C LEU A 281 15.55 4.73 3.93
N HIS A 282 14.76 5.73 4.36
CA HIS A 282 15.21 7.12 4.43
C HIS A 282 16.38 7.24 5.41
N ALA A 283 16.23 6.77 6.64
CA ALA A 283 17.30 6.76 7.66
C ALA A 283 18.56 6.04 7.18
N ALA A 284 18.41 4.89 6.52
CA ALA A 284 19.57 4.17 5.96
C ALA A 284 20.29 4.99 4.87
N ARG A 285 19.60 5.78 4.08
CA ARG A 285 20.19 6.68 3.08
C ARG A 285 20.97 7.84 3.71
N GLU A 286 20.41 8.42 4.75
CA GLU A 286 21.08 9.48 5.52
C GLU A 286 22.38 8.98 6.14
N VAL A 287 22.38 7.78 6.74
CA VAL A 287 23.55 7.20 7.41
C VAL A 287 24.60 6.63 6.45
N GLN A 288 24.18 5.95 5.37
CA GLN A 288 25.06 5.18 4.48
C GLN A 288 25.23 5.81 3.09
N GLY A 289 24.51 6.88 2.81
CA GLY A 289 24.51 7.56 1.53
C GLY A 289 23.58 6.96 0.47
N HIS A 290 22.94 7.82 -0.29
CA HIS A 290 21.95 7.47 -1.31
C HIS A 290 22.48 6.49 -2.38
N GLY A 291 23.71 6.71 -2.86
CA GLY A 291 24.32 5.88 -3.90
C GLY A 291 24.60 4.45 -3.44
N PHE A 292 25.06 4.27 -2.21
CA PHE A 292 25.32 2.96 -1.64
C PHE A 292 24.02 2.15 -1.49
N ILE A 293 22.99 2.73 -0.90
CA ILE A 293 21.70 2.07 -0.72
C ILE A 293 21.06 1.76 -2.07
N ALA A 294 21.15 2.65 -3.08
CA ALA A 294 20.63 2.40 -4.41
C ALA A 294 21.30 1.19 -5.09
N ARG A 295 22.62 1.03 -4.95
CA ARG A 295 23.36 -0.16 -5.44
C ARG A 295 22.88 -1.44 -4.78
N ARG A 296 22.72 -1.44 -3.46
CA ARG A 296 22.24 -2.60 -2.70
C ARG A 296 20.82 -3.03 -3.09
N ILE A 297 19.93 -2.06 -3.30
CA ILE A 297 18.55 -2.35 -3.76
C ILE A 297 18.57 -2.97 -5.16
N ARG A 298 19.40 -2.45 -6.08
CA ARG A 298 19.54 -3.03 -7.43
C ARG A 298 20.07 -4.46 -7.39
N ALA A 299 21.12 -4.71 -6.62
CA ALA A 299 21.68 -6.05 -6.45
C ALA A 299 20.66 -7.04 -5.87
N ALA A 300 19.90 -6.63 -4.84
CA ALA A 300 18.86 -7.48 -4.25
C ALA A 300 17.69 -7.76 -5.19
N ARG A 301 17.35 -6.83 -6.09
CA ARG A 301 16.34 -7.05 -7.14
C ARG A 301 16.85 -8.04 -8.19
N ALA A 302 18.07 -7.87 -8.68
CA ALA A 302 18.68 -8.77 -9.64
C ALA A 302 18.75 -10.21 -9.12
N ALA A 303 19.13 -10.40 -7.85
CA ALA A 303 19.16 -11.72 -7.22
C ALA A 303 17.77 -12.37 -7.10
N ARG A 304 16.70 -11.58 -6.98
CA ARG A 304 15.31 -12.09 -6.94
C ARG A 304 14.76 -12.46 -8.31
N THR A 305 15.14 -11.79 -9.38
CA THR A 305 14.71 -12.09 -10.74
C THR A 305 15.40 -13.33 -11.28
N GLY A 306 16.60 -13.69 -10.79
CA GLY A 306 17.29 -14.94 -11.09
C GLY A 306 16.79 -16.17 -10.31
N GLN A 307 15.96 -15.97 -9.28
CA GLN A 307 15.32 -17.00 -8.48
C GLN A 307 13.80 -16.82 -8.53
N GLY A 308 13.18 -17.24 -9.63
CA GLY A 308 11.73 -17.35 -9.71
C GLY A 308 11.21 -18.27 -8.59
N PRO A 309 10.05 -17.96 -7.94
CA PRO A 309 9.51 -18.76 -6.83
C PRO A 309 9.08 -20.19 -7.22
N TRP A 310 9.29 -20.62 -8.47
CA TRP A 310 8.82 -21.89 -9.04
C TRP A 310 9.92 -22.91 -9.32
N ASN A 311 11.20 -22.61 -9.06
CA ASN A 311 12.27 -23.61 -9.12
C ASN A 311 12.57 -24.24 -7.75
N ARG A 312 11.54 -24.79 -7.10
CA ARG A 312 11.74 -25.88 -6.15
C ARG A 312 11.51 -27.18 -6.92
N GLU A 313 12.58 -27.84 -7.28
CA GLU A 313 12.51 -29.24 -7.68
C GLU A 313 11.81 -30.01 -6.55
N PRO A 314 10.88 -30.93 -6.89
CA PRO A 314 10.34 -31.82 -5.88
C PRO A 314 11.50 -32.71 -5.41
N HIS A 315 11.91 -32.61 -4.17
CA HIS A 315 12.76 -33.61 -3.55
C HIS A 315 12.04 -34.95 -3.65
N GLY A 316 12.50 -35.76 -4.62
CA GLY A 316 12.18 -37.16 -4.67
C GLY A 316 12.86 -37.85 -3.50
N GLY A 317 12.11 -38.77 -2.86
CA GLY A 317 12.55 -39.63 -1.79
C GLY A 317 11.40 -40.02 -0.91
#